data_a220aabb84ef686c6eb5babf28adbe8c
#
_entry.id   a220aabb84ef686c6eb5babf28adbe8c
#
_cell.length_a   1.000
_cell.length_b   1.000
_cell.length_c   1.000
_cell.angle_alpha   90.00
_cell.angle_beta   90.00
_cell.angle_gamma   90.00
#
_symmetry.space_group_name_H-M   'P 1'
#
loop_
_entity.id
_entity.type
_entity.pdbx_description
1 polymer ?
#
loop_
_entity_poly.entity_id
_entity_poly.type
_entity_poly.pdbx_seq_one_letter_code
_entity_poly.pdbx_strand_id
1 'polypeptide(L)'
;MSNSATQSPFKVIIVGGGLAGSLLANGLARHNVNFEVYERQEKNSKREGYQIRLGEATFIGMRACLDQDQIDSISKHFGKSASSQAPILYDKHFRKIFEPGRDPNYTRSSPISRVILQDALREPLNTMGRMHYQKKFTDFKICPGVHRDVVEVNFDDGTSDICDILLAADGNNSQINNLCGLNNIEELSSFRSFLTRCDLPLSVCRQLSPDPSSPIATLHDGKTLYFQVYMPGDMTARLGNSDAENEEELASCMLGVGFFVDRMTTTRSFESLSQAEKWDAVDHLFWDWSLKHRDIIGVFRGQEMYYGAPRVSSRPSMNWRKSVTSADDKRLGNPHIWLIGDSMHSMFPSRGMGGNQAMRDTADALPLLVRLAETVKTTEGLKEADISQACDKYEEAVIPRAFEWVKRSGGKNPMVSAL
;
A
#
# COMPACT_ATOMS: atom_id res chain seq x y z
N MET A 1 16.99 -19.75 -46.94
CA MET A 1 16.66 -18.50 -46.27
C MET A 1 15.71 -18.86 -45.14
N SER A 2 16.21 -18.99 -43.92
CA SER A 2 15.39 -19.28 -42.74
C SER A 2 14.60 -18.03 -42.39
N ASN A 3 13.30 -18.06 -42.56
CA ASN A 3 12.40 -17.09 -41.95
C ASN A 3 12.56 -17.18 -40.42
N SER A 4 13.39 -16.35 -39.84
CA SER A 4 13.36 -16.12 -38.44
C SER A 4 12.04 -15.41 -38.12
N ALA A 5 11.03 -16.18 -37.74
CA ALA A 5 9.82 -15.59 -37.20
C ALA A 5 10.21 -14.67 -36.04
N THR A 6 10.11 -13.37 -36.24
CA THR A 6 10.36 -12.39 -35.17
C THR A 6 9.41 -12.72 -34.01
N GLN A 7 9.96 -12.92 -32.82
CA GLN A 7 9.15 -13.15 -31.61
C GLN A 7 8.20 -11.97 -31.39
N SER A 8 7.02 -12.26 -30.87
CA SER A 8 6.09 -11.20 -30.45
C SER A 8 6.76 -10.30 -29.40
N PRO A 9 6.50 -8.97 -29.42
CA PRO A 9 7.06 -8.05 -28.44
C PRO A 9 6.70 -8.46 -27.02
N PHE A 10 7.65 -8.34 -26.10
CA PHE A 10 7.43 -8.60 -24.68
C PHE A 10 6.40 -7.63 -24.11
N LYS A 11 5.44 -8.13 -23.35
CA LYS A 11 4.37 -7.33 -22.73
C LYS A 11 4.15 -7.70 -21.27
N VAL A 12 3.96 -6.69 -20.44
CA VAL A 12 3.57 -6.83 -19.02
C VAL A 12 2.14 -6.32 -18.84
N ILE A 13 1.29 -7.10 -18.18
CA ILE A 13 0.00 -6.64 -17.68
C ILE A 13 0.10 -6.47 -16.17
N ILE A 14 -0.31 -5.30 -15.68
CA ILE A 14 -0.38 -4.96 -14.27
C ILE A 14 -1.86 -4.90 -13.88
N VAL A 15 -2.28 -5.77 -12.96
CA VAL A 15 -3.61 -5.73 -12.37
C VAL A 15 -3.56 -4.99 -11.03
N GLY A 16 -4.18 -3.81 -11.02
CA GLY A 16 -4.22 -2.89 -9.89
C GLY A 16 -3.38 -1.62 -10.10
N GLY A 17 -4.05 -0.50 -10.27
CA GLY A 17 -3.47 0.84 -10.40
C GLY A 17 -3.19 1.50 -9.02
N GLY A 18 -2.81 0.72 -8.02
CA GLY A 18 -2.37 1.21 -6.71
C GLY A 18 -0.99 1.87 -6.77
N LEU A 19 -0.40 2.19 -5.60
CA LEU A 19 0.91 2.86 -5.52
C LEU A 19 2.01 2.06 -6.22
N ALA A 20 2.11 0.75 -5.94
CA ALA A 20 3.15 -0.10 -6.53
C ALA A 20 2.93 -0.31 -8.03
N GLY A 21 1.70 -0.65 -8.45
CA GLY A 21 1.39 -0.91 -9.86
C GLY A 21 1.62 0.33 -10.73
N SER A 22 1.13 1.51 -10.28
CA SER A 22 1.33 2.76 -11.02
C SER A 22 2.80 3.21 -11.03
N LEU A 23 3.54 3.00 -9.92
CA LEU A 23 4.96 3.35 -9.88
C LEU A 23 5.78 2.47 -10.84
N LEU A 24 5.55 1.15 -10.82
CA LEU A 24 6.24 0.23 -11.73
C LEU A 24 5.92 0.53 -13.19
N ALA A 25 4.64 0.84 -13.49
CA ALA A 25 4.21 1.21 -14.84
C ALA A 25 4.96 2.43 -15.40
N ASN A 26 5.19 3.46 -14.57
CA ASN A 26 6.03 4.60 -14.95
C ASN A 26 7.47 4.15 -15.26
N GLY A 27 8.03 3.25 -14.47
CA GLY A 27 9.35 2.68 -14.72
C GLY A 27 9.40 1.91 -16.05
N LEU A 28 8.40 1.08 -16.34
CA LEU A 28 8.30 0.36 -17.62
C LEU A 28 8.19 1.33 -18.80
N ALA A 29 7.38 2.37 -18.69
CA ALA A 29 7.24 3.43 -19.69
C ALA A 29 8.59 4.09 -19.99
N ARG A 30 9.33 4.47 -18.96
CA ARG A 30 10.64 5.11 -19.06
C ARG A 30 11.68 4.24 -19.79
N HIS A 31 11.57 2.93 -19.67
CA HIS A 31 12.43 1.95 -20.35
C HIS A 31 11.85 1.41 -21.67
N ASN A 32 10.76 1.98 -22.19
CA ASN A 32 10.09 1.54 -23.41
C ASN A 32 9.70 0.05 -23.40
N VAL A 33 9.37 -0.49 -22.26
CA VAL A 33 8.77 -1.83 -22.11
C VAL A 33 7.28 -1.71 -22.36
N ASN A 34 6.71 -2.58 -23.21
CA ASN A 34 5.27 -2.56 -23.46
C ASN A 34 4.50 -3.09 -22.25
N PHE A 35 3.47 -2.34 -21.83
CA PHE A 35 2.64 -2.69 -20.66
C PHE A 35 1.23 -2.13 -20.79
N GLU A 36 0.31 -2.70 -20.00
CA GLU A 36 -1.03 -2.14 -19.75
C GLU A 36 -1.35 -2.27 -18.24
N VAL A 37 -2.10 -1.29 -17.71
CA VAL A 37 -2.54 -1.30 -16.30
C VAL A 37 -4.06 -1.38 -16.26
N TYR A 38 -4.58 -2.35 -15.52
CA TYR A 38 -6.02 -2.56 -15.35
C TYR A 38 -6.44 -2.30 -13.91
N GLU A 39 -7.36 -1.35 -13.73
CA GLU A 39 -7.88 -0.94 -12.44
C GLU A 39 -9.40 -1.18 -12.37
N ARG A 40 -9.85 -1.84 -11.30
CA ARG A 40 -11.27 -2.14 -11.09
C ARG A 40 -12.15 -0.92 -10.80
N GLN A 41 -11.56 0.11 -10.21
CA GLN A 41 -12.28 1.32 -9.84
C GLN A 41 -12.48 2.25 -11.05
N GLU A 42 -13.44 3.14 -10.94
CA GLU A 42 -13.60 4.26 -11.87
C GLU A 42 -12.46 5.27 -11.72
N LYS A 43 -12.15 6.01 -12.78
CA LYS A 43 -11.10 7.03 -12.78
C LYS A 43 -11.26 8.04 -11.64
N ASN A 44 -12.48 8.49 -11.40
CA ASN A 44 -12.82 9.52 -10.41
C ASN A 44 -13.54 8.95 -9.18
N SER A 45 -13.39 7.65 -8.90
CA SER A 45 -14.00 7.05 -7.73
C SER A 45 -13.55 7.73 -6.45
N LYS A 46 -14.48 7.89 -5.49
CA LYS A 46 -14.16 8.37 -4.14
C LYS A 46 -13.14 7.39 -3.53
N ARG A 47 -11.98 7.90 -3.19
CA ARG A 47 -10.89 7.12 -2.61
C ARG A 47 -10.65 7.53 -1.17
N GLU A 48 -10.21 6.56 -0.37
CA GLU A 48 -9.80 6.82 1.01
C GLU A 48 -8.64 7.83 1.02
N GLY A 49 -8.92 9.03 1.53
CA GLY A 49 -8.00 10.17 1.53
C GLY A 49 -7.06 10.22 2.73
N TYR A 50 -6.73 9.06 3.32
CA TYR A 50 -5.79 9.05 4.43
C TYR A 50 -4.36 9.34 3.99
N GLN A 51 -3.56 9.71 4.97
CA GLN A 51 -2.18 10.07 4.76
C GLN A 51 -1.27 8.88 4.97
N ILE A 52 -0.18 8.87 4.22
CA ILE A 52 0.90 7.91 4.35
C ILE A 52 2.22 8.65 4.59
N ARG A 53 3.12 7.99 5.31
CA ARG A 53 4.49 8.48 5.47
C ARG A 53 5.41 7.69 4.56
N LEU A 54 6.13 8.41 3.72
CA LEU A 54 7.10 7.84 2.79
C LEU A 54 8.48 7.84 3.44
N GLY A 55 9.09 6.67 3.53
CA GLY A 55 10.46 6.47 4.01
C GLY A 55 11.43 6.12 2.88
N GLU A 56 12.69 5.85 3.23
CA GLU A 56 13.76 5.55 2.27
C GLU A 56 13.39 4.40 1.31
N ALA A 57 12.67 3.39 1.79
CA ALA A 57 12.20 2.29 0.95
C ALA A 57 11.39 2.77 -0.27
N THR A 58 10.46 3.72 -0.06
CA THR A 58 9.70 4.37 -1.14
C THR A 58 10.61 5.14 -2.09
N PHE A 59 11.54 5.93 -1.55
CA PHE A 59 12.43 6.75 -2.39
C PHE A 59 13.35 5.90 -3.27
N ILE A 60 13.76 4.71 -2.82
CA ILE A 60 14.48 3.75 -3.65
C ILE A 60 13.60 3.33 -4.85
N GLY A 61 12.32 2.99 -4.62
CA GLY A 61 11.38 2.67 -5.69
C GLY A 61 11.15 3.84 -6.65
N MET A 62 10.93 5.05 -6.10
CA MET A 62 10.75 6.25 -6.92
C MET A 62 11.96 6.55 -7.80
N ARG A 63 13.17 6.52 -7.26
CA ARG A 63 14.41 6.75 -8.05
C ARG A 63 14.64 5.71 -9.14
N ALA A 64 14.18 4.47 -8.93
CA ALA A 64 14.25 3.44 -9.96
C ALA A 64 13.26 3.69 -11.11
N CYS A 65 12.05 4.14 -10.80
CA CYS A 65 10.93 4.19 -11.76
C CYS A 65 10.66 5.57 -12.36
N LEU A 66 10.99 6.65 -11.65
CA LEU A 66 10.66 8.03 -12.03
C LEU A 66 11.93 8.80 -12.41
N ASP A 67 11.77 9.82 -13.24
CA ASP A 67 12.80 10.84 -13.43
C ASP A 67 12.81 11.86 -12.28
N GLN A 68 13.82 12.75 -12.28
CA GLN A 68 13.98 13.73 -11.20
C GLN A 68 12.85 14.75 -11.16
N ASP A 69 12.35 15.18 -12.33
CA ASP A 69 11.27 16.16 -12.42
C ASP A 69 9.96 15.63 -11.84
N GLN A 70 9.66 14.34 -12.09
CA GLN A 70 8.53 13.65 -11.49
C GLN A 70 8.67 13.54 -9.97
N ILE A 71 9.85 13.16 -9.47
CA ILE A 71 10.14 13.09 -8.03
C ILE A 71 10.00 14.47 -7.39
N ASP A 72 10.52 15.50 -8.00
CA ASP A 72 10.45 16.88 -7.50
C ASP A 72 9.01 17.39 -7.50
N SER A 73 8.23 17.06 -8.53
CA SER A 73 6.80 17.41 -8.59
C SER A 73 6.01 16.74 -7.44
N ILE A 74 6.23 15.46 -7.18
CA ILE A 74 5.61 14.75 -6.07
C ILE A 74 6.07 15.34 -4.73
N SER A 75 7.36 15.68 -4.63
CA SER A 75 7.95 16.21 -3.39
C SER A 75 7.42 17.58 -2.98
N LYS A 76 6.90 18.37 -3.91
CA LYS A 76 6.19 19.64 -3.61
C LYS A 76 4.93 19.42 -2.77
N HIS A 77 4.35 18.24 -2.83
CA HIS A 77 3.16 17.86 -2.05
C HIS A 77 3.49 17.20 -0.71
N PHE A 78 4.77 17.06 -0.38
CA PHE A 78 5.14 16.53 0.93
C PHE A 78 4.82 17.55 2.01
N GLY A 79 4.16 17.09 3.06
CA GLY A 79 4.06 17.85 4.29
C GLY A 79 5.45 18.00 4.89
N LYS A 80 5.77 19.21 5.35
CA LYS A 80 6.93 19.41 6.20
C LYS A 80 6.56 18.87 7.59
N SER A 81 6.85 17.61 7.86
CA SER A 81 7.05 17.21 9.24
C SER A 81 8.42 17.71 9.64
N ALA A 82 8.48 18.62 10.58
CA ALA A 82 9.74 19.16 11.12
C ALA A 82 10.59 18.04 11.75
N SER A 83 10.03 16.88 12.00
CA SER A 83 10.72 15.73 12.55
C SER A 83 10.31 14.46 11.82
N SER A 84 11.31 13.72 11.40
CA SER A 84 11.22 12.32 10.96
C SER A 84 10.84 11.38 12.11
N GLN A 85 9.79 11.71 12.87
CA GLN A 85 9.51 11.00 14.11
C GLN A 85 8.48 9.91 13.91
N ALA A 86 8.78 8.73 14.43
CA ALA A 86 7.78 7.74 14.76
C ALA A 86 6.76 8.35 15.75
N PRO A 87 5.54 7.80 15.85
CA PRO A 87 4.53 8.34 16.76
C PRO A 87 5.05 8.41 18.20
N ILE A 88 4.72 9.51 18.89
CA ILE A 88 4.94 9.60 20.32
C ILE A 88 3.93 8.67 21.00
N LEU A 89 4.42 7.78 21.86
CA LEU A 89 3.56 6.84 22.58
C LEU A 89 3.05 7.44 23.88
N TYR A 90 1.73 7.37 24.05
CA TYR A 90 1.03 7.78 25.26
C TYR A 90 0.31 6.60 25.91
N ASP A 91 0.12 6.66 27.23
CA ASP A 91 -0.77 5.72 27.91
C ASP A 91 -2.25 6.18 27.82
N LYS A 92 -3.19 5.37 28.33
CA LYS A 92 -4.62 5.71 28.34
C LYS A 92 -4.98 6.97 29.16
N HIS A 93 -4.07 7.45 30.01
CA HIS A 93 -4.21 8.69 30.77
C HIS A 93 -3.58 9.90 30.09
N PHE A 94 -3.12 9.73 28.84
CA PHE A 94 -2.42 10.72 28.04
C PHE A 94 -1.07 11.16 28.63
N ARG A 95 -0.40 10.28 29.39
CA ARG A 95 0.96 10.50 29.84
C ARG A 95 1.92 9.94 28.80
N LYS A 96 2.92 10.74 28.44
CA LYS A 96 3.95 10.31 27.48
C LYS A 96 4.76 9.15 28.08
N ILE A 97 4.74 8.00 27.37
CA ILE A 97 5.50 6.80 27.75
C ILE A 97 6.86 6.81 27.05
N PHE A 98 6.85 7.10 25.76
CA PHE A 98 8.04 7.00 24.91
C PHE A 98 7.96 8.00 23.78
N GLU A 99 9.06 8.71 23.55
CA GLU A 99 9.28 9.56 22.40
C GLU A 99 10.46 8.96 21.64
N PRO A 100 10.22 8.36 20.46
CA PRO A 100 11.30 7.78 19.69
C PRO A 100 12.24 8.91 19.30
N GLY A 101 13.51 8.80 19.70
CA GLY A 101 14.56 9.64 19.17
C GLY A 101 14.62 9.49 17.64
N ARG A 102 15.38 10.34 16.97
CA ARG A 102 15.59 10.22 15.52
C ARG A 102 16.16 8.83 15.23
N ASP A 103 15.31 7.90 14.77
CA ASP A 103 15.77 6.63 14.25
C ASP A 103 16.52 6.91 12.95
N PRO A 104 17.82 6.54 12.83
CA PRO A 104 18.57 6.66 11.58
C PRO A 104 17.88 6.00 10.39
N ASN A 105 17.07 4.96 10.61
CA ASN A 105 16.29 4.30 9.58
C ASN A 105 15.02 5.07 9.16
N TYR A 106 14.63 6.10 9.92
CA TYR A 106 13.51 7.00 9.64
C TYR A 106 13.96 8.41 9.26
N THR A 107 15.20 8.60 8.84
CA THR A 107 15.85 9.89 8.63
C THR A 107 15.14 10.85 7.67
N ARG A 108 14.19 10.37 6.89
CA ARG A 108 13.35 11.17 5.98
C ARG A 108 12.00 10.50 5.81
N SER A 109 11.06 10.71 6.71
CA SER A 109 9.69 10.35 6.43
C SER A 109 8.89 11.59 6.03
N SER A 110 8.39 11.58 4.82
CA SER A 110 7.60 12.67 4.27
C SER A 110 6.13 12.27 4.26
N PRO A 111 5.27 12.95 5.03
CA PRO A 111 3.84 12.69 4.96
C PRO A 111 3.27 13.24 3.65
N ILE A 112 2.38 12.47 3.02
CA ILE A 112 1.65 12.87 1.81
C ILE A 112 0.26 12.25 1.83
N SER A 113 -0.72 12.97 1.27
CA SER A 113 -2.01 12.37 0.97
C SER A 113 -1.85 11.21 -0.01
N ARG A 114 -2.35 10.02 0.36
CA ARG A 114 -2.31 8.83 -0.50
C ARG A 114 -2.98 9.08 -1.86
N VAL A 115 -4.05 9.88 -1.89
CA VAL A 115 -4.76 10.24 -3.12
C VAL A 115 -3.87 11.09 -4.02
N ILE A 116 -3.25 12.13 -3.48
CA ILE A 116 -2.35 13.01 -4.25
C ILE A 116 -1.19 12.21 -4.85
N LEU A 117 -0.55 11.36 -4.06
CA LEU A 117 0.53 10.51 -4.56
C LEU A 117 0.04 9.57 -5.67
N GLN A 118 -1.12 8.94 -5.46
CA GLN A 118 -1.68 8.01 -6.44
C GLN A 118 -2.06 8.73 -7.75
N ASP A 119 -2.61 9.94 -7.66
CA ASP A 119 -2.94 10.74 -8.84
C ASP A 119 -1.68 11.16 -9.60
N ALA A 120 -0.65 11.62 -8.90
CA ALA A 120 0.62 11.98 -9.51
C ALA A 120 1.29 10.80 -10.24
N LEU A 121 1.16 9.58 -9.71
CA LEU A 121 1.67 8.37 -10.36
C LEU A 121 0.81 7.89 -11.54
N ARG A 122 -0.51 8.14 -11.51
CA ARG A 122 -1.46 7.71 -12.56
C ARG A 122 -1.53 8.67 -13.74
N GLU A 123 -1.31 9.95 -13.52
CA GLU A 123 -1.51 10.96 -14.57
C GLU A 123 -0.63 10.75 -15.81
N PRO A 124 0.66 10.42 -15.73
CA PRO A 124 1.45 10.07 -16.92
C PRO A 124 0.89 8.86 -17.66
N LEU A 125 0.41 7.83 -16.94
CA LEU A 125 -0.18 6.63 -17.51
C LEU A 125 -1.50 6.90 -18.23
N ASN A 126 -2.33 7.80 -17.67
CA ASN A 126 -3.56 8.28 -18.31
C ASN A 126 -3.26 9.01 -19.61
N THR A 127 -2.27 9.90 -19.59
CA THR A 127 -1.85 10.67 -20.78
C THR A 127 -1.35 9.75 -21.90
N MET A 128 -0.66 8.65 -21.53
CA MET A 128 -0.21 7.63 -22.50
C MET A 128 -1.33 6.68 -22.96
N GLY A 129 -2.52 6.73 -22.37
CA GLY A 129 -3.62 5.81 -22.66
C GLY A 129 -3.37 4.37 -22.21
N ARG A 130 -2.47 4.16 -21.21
CA ARG A 130 -2.06 2.85 -20.71
C ARG A 130 -2.77 2.45 -19.41
N MET A 131 -3.69 3.27 -18.93
CA MET A 131 -4.46 3.02 -17.71
C MET A 131 -5.93 2.76 -18.05
N HIS A 132 -6.40 1.54 -17.78
CA HIS A 132 -7.75 1.07 -18.09
C HIS A 132 -8.54 0.94 -16.81
N TYR A 133 -9.59 1.75 -16.66
CA TYR A 133 -10.47 1.76 -15.50
C TYR A 133 -11.69 0.87 -15.70
N GLN A 134 -12.39 0.56 -14.60
CA GLN A 134 -13.59 -0.32 -14.59
C GLN A 134 -13.28 -1.71 -15.17
N LYS A 135 -12.04 -2.18 -14.96
CA LYS A 135 -11.56 -3.48 -15.40
C LYS A 135 -11.27 -4.35 -14.18
N LYS A 136 -12.27 -5.06 -13.74
CA LYS A 136 -12.13 -5.97 -12.60
C LYS A 136 -11.64 -7.33 -13.10
N PHE A 137 -10.46 -7.70 -12.64
CA PHE A 137 -9.88 -9.01 -12.91
C PHE A 137 -10.79 -10.14 -12.38
N THR A 138 -10.93 -11.21 -13.16
CA THR A 138 -11.71 -12.40 -12.79
C THR A 138 -10.88 -13.67 -12.79
N ASP A 139 -10.05 -13.90 -13.81
CA ASP A 139 -9.26 -15.12 -13.95
C ASP A 139 -8.09 -14.90 -14.92
N PHE A 140 -7.14 -15.82 -14.92
CA PHE A 140 -6.12 -15.91 -15.95
C PHE A 140 -5.87 -17.37 -16.38
N LYS A 141 -5.32 -17.52 -17.57
CA LYS A 141 -4.94 -18.85 -18.12
C LYS A 141 -3.52 -18.79 -18.63
N ILE A 142 -2.80 -19.90 -18.51
CA ILE A 142 -1.51 -20.10 -19.16
C ILE A 142 -1.75 -20.76 -20.49
N CYS A 143 -1.44 -20.03 -21.56
CA CYS A 143 -1.64 -20.49 -22.95
C CYS A 143 -0.29 -20.83 -23.58
N PRO A 144 -0.18 -21.97 -24.30
CA PRO A 144 1.03 -22.26 -25.05
C PRO A 144 1.28 -21.20 -26.14
N GLY A 145 2.46 -20.62 -26.14
CA GLY A 145 2.93 -19.74 -27.21
C GLY A 145 3.92 -20.44 -28.13
N VAL A 146 4.32 -19.77 -29.20
CA VAL A 146 5.25 -20.35 -30.20
C VAL A 146 6.67 -20.53 -29.62
N HIS A 147 7.12 -19.63 -28.80
CA HIS A 147 8.48 -19.61 -28.24
C HIS A 147 8.49 -19.73 -26.71
N ARG A 148 7.43 -19.29 -26.06
CA ARG A 148 7.21 -19.31 -24.62
C ARG A 148 5.73 -19.29 -24.31
N ASP A 149 5.34 -19.74 -23.15
CA ASP A 149 3.97 -19.61 -22.67
C ASP A 149 3.59 -18.13 -22.53
N VAL A 150 2.31 -17.81 -22.61
CA VAL A 150 1.75 -16.47 -22.40
C VAL A 150 0.57 -16.56 -21.45
N VAL A 151 0.24 -15.43 -20.81
CA VAL A 151 -0.86 -15.32 -19.86
C VAL A 151 -2.02 -14.60 -20.52
N GLU A 152 -3.17 -15.23 -20.64
CA GLU A 152 -4.44 -14.62 -20.99
C GLU A 152 -5.11 -14.14 -19.70
N VAL A 153 -5.36 -12.83 -19.59
CA VAL A 153 -5.96 -12.17 -18.43
C VAL A 153 -7.39 -11.80 -18.76
N ASN A 154 -8.35 -12.22 -17.93
CA ASN A 154 -9.78 -12.05 -18.16
C ASN A 154 -10.40 -11.06 -17.17
N PHE A 155 -11.36 -10.27 -17.66
CA PHE A 155 -12.07 -9.24 -16.88
C PHE A 155 -13.58 -9.51 -16.82
N ASP A 156 -14.26 -8.90 -15.84
CA ASP A 156 -15.70 -9.13 -15.58
C ASP A 156 -16.63 -8.56 -16.67
N ASP A 157 -16.12 -7.68 -17.51
CA ASP A 157 -16.85 -7.18 -18.69
C ASP A 157 -16.76 -8.11 -19.92
N GLY A 158 -16.16 -9.28 -19.77
CA GLY A 158 -15.99 -10.27 -20.82
C GLY A 158 -14.82 -10.00 -21.78
N THR A 159 -14.03 -8.96 -21.56
CA THR A 159 -12.81 -8.70 -22.34
C THR A 159 -11.62 -9.49 -21.79
N SER A 160 -10.62 -9.73 -22.64
CA SER A 160 -9.34 -10.32 -22.24
C SER A 160 -8.17 -9.59 -22.89
N ASP A 161 -6.98 -9.79 -22.35
CA ASP A 161 -5.71 -9.33 -22.92
C ASP A 161 -4.60 -10.35 -22.65
N ILE A 162 -3.54 -10.34 -23.45
CA ILE A 162 -2.46 -11.31 -23.42
C ILE A 162 -1.14 -10.63 -23.06
N CYS A 163 -0.33 -11.27 -22.20
CA CYS A 163 0.99 -10.78 -21.81
C CYS A 163 1.98 -11.92 -21.60
N ASP A 164 3.25 -11.56 -21.45
CA ASP A 164 4.31 -12.47 -21.02
C ASP A 164 4.39 -12.56 -19.50
N ILE A 165 4.19 -11.45 -18.82
CA ILE A 165 4.18 -11.37 -17.36
C ILE A 165 2.88 -10.72 -16.89
N LEU A 166 2.14 -11.43 -16.04
CA LEU A 166 1.05 -10.88 -15.25
C LEU A 166 1.59 -10.45 -13.89
N LEU A 167 1.54 -9.16 -13.62
CA LEU A 167 1.96 -8.59 -12.35
C LEU A 167 0.74 -8.24 -11.50
N ALA A 168 0.57 -8.96 -10.41
CA ALA A 168 -0.50 -8.75 -9.44
C ALA A 168 -0.13 -7.61 -8.48
N ALA A 169 -0.77 -6.45 -8.65
CA ALA A 169 -0.74 -5.30 -7.75
C ALA A 169 -2.13 -5.01 -7.16
N ASP A 170 -2.97 -6.05 -7.08
CA ASP A 170 -4.40 -6.02 -6.72
C ASP A 170 -4.67 -5.97 -5.21
N GLY A 171 -3.60 -5.85 -4.42
CA GLY A 171 -3.66 -5.53 -2.99
C GLY A 171 -3.96 -6.73 -2.09
N ASN A 172 -4.32 -6.44 -0.84
CA ASN A 172 -4.47 -7.45 0.22
C ASN A 172 -5.67 -8.40 0.06
N ASN A 173 -6.48 -8.19 -0.96
CA ASN A 173 -7.57 -9.10 -1.35
C ASN A 173 -7.28 -9.76 -2.71
N SER A 174 -6.02 -10.04 -2.98
CA SER A 174 -5.55 -10.53 -4.27
C SER A 174 -6.20 -11.86 -4.65
N GLN A 175 -6.94 -11.85 -5.75
CA GLN A 175 -7.43 -13.08 -6.37
C GLN A 175 -6.30 -13.82 -7.08
N ILE A 176 -5.33 -13.10 -7.64
CA ILE A 176 -4.20 -13.69 -8.35
C ILE A 176 -3.31 -14.47 -7.38
N ASN A 177 -3.10 -13.98 -6.13
CA ASN A 177 -2.40 -14.72 -5.08
C ASN A 177 -3.04 -16.09 -4.83
N ASN A 178 -4.37 -16.15 -4.78
CA ASN A 178 -5.09 -17.41 -4.58
C ASN A 178 -4.99 -18.32 -5.80
N LEU A 179 -5.20 -17.78 -7.00
CA LEU A 179 -5.18 -18.55 -8.24
C LEU A 179 -3.80 -19.11 -8.60
N CYS A 180 -2.72 -18.41 -8.25
CA CYS A 180 -1.36 -18.93 -8.44
C CYS A 180 -0.90 -19.90 -7.33
N GLY A 181 -1.75 -20.15 -6.33
CA GLY A 181 -1.55 -21.13 -5.28
C GLY A 181 -0.71 -20.67 -4.10
N LEU A 182 -0.35 -19.38 -3.99
CA LEU A 182 0.42 -18.90 -2.83
C LEU A 182 -0.42 -18.93 -1.55
N ASN A 183 -1.68 -18.42 -1.59
CA ASN A 183 -2.67 -18.52 -0.52
C ASN A 183 -2.15 -18.10 0.87
N ASN A 184 -1.29 -17.09 0.92
CA ASN A 184 -0.59 -16.72 2.15
C ASN A 184 -1.21 -15.54 2.90
N ILE A 185 -2.31 -14.94 2.39
CA ILE A 185 -2.98 -13.77 2.97
C ILE A 185 -4.13 -14.25 3.85
N GLU A 186 -4.12 -13.86 5.11
CA GLU A 186 -5.13 -14.23 6.10
C GLU A 186 -5.77 -12.99 6.72
N GLU A 187 -7.08 -13.02 6.93
CA GLU A 187 -7.81 -11.97 7.61
C GLU A 187 -7.76 -12.17 9.12
N LEU A 188 -7.41 -11.11 9.86
CA LEU A 188 -7.42 -11.09 11.31
C LEU A 188 -8.85 -10.85 11.83
N SER A 189 -9.68 -11.88 11.78
CA SER A 189 -11.12 -11.79 12.12
C SER A 189 -11.40 -11.37 13.56
N SER A 190 -10.43 -11.57 14.48
CA SER A 190 -10.54 -11.14 15.88
C SER A 190 -10.27 -9.65 16.12
N PHE A 191 -9.78 -8.91 15.12
CA PHE A 191 -9.41 -7.51 15.24
C PHE A 191 -10.16 -6.66 14.22
N ARG A 192 -10.55 -5.46 14.62
CA ARG A 192 -11.14 -4.46 13.72
C ARG A 192 -10.33 -3.18 13.79
N SER A 193 -10.20 -2.52 12.67
CA SER A 193 -9.63 -1.19 12.60
C SER A 193 -10.39 -0.32 11.63
N PHE A 194 -10.39 0.97 11.88
CA PHE A 194 -10.87 1.94 10.92
C PHE A 194 -9.95 3.15 10.87
N LEU A 195 -9.99 3.81 9.75
CA LEU A 195 -9.42 5.13 9.53
C LEU A 195 -10.54 6.11 9.24
N THR A 196 -10.39 7.32 9.72
CA THR A 196 -11.28 8.43 9.38
C THR A 196 -10.46 9.70 9.26
N ARG A 197 -11.00 10.68 8.57
CA ARG A 197 -10.31 11.94 8.33
C ARG A 197 -11.29 13.10 8.44
N CYS A 198 -10.81 14.24 8.92
CA CYS A 198 -11.49 15.52 8.83
C CYS A 198 -10.46 16.64 8.63
N ASP A 199 -10.93 17.79 8.19
CA ASP A 199 -10.13 19.01 8.15
C ASP A 199 -10.51 19.86 9.37
N LEU A 200 -9.53 20.30 10.16
CA LEU A 200 -9.70 21.04 11.41
C LEU A 200 -8.90 22.33 11.38
N PRO A 201 -9.40 23.42 12.00
CA PRO A 201 -8.61 24.61 12.26
C PRO A 201 -7.33 24.30 13.05
N LEU A 202 -6.23 24.97 12.74
CA LEU A 202 -4.96 24.79 13.44
C LEU A 202 -5.05 25.04 14.95
N SER A 203 -5.89 25.98 15.36
CA SER A 203 -6.19 26.24 16.77
C SER A 203 -6.73 25.01 17.48
N VAL A 204 -7.63 24.25 16.83
CA VAL A 204 -8.17 22.99 17.35
C VAL A 204 -7.08 21.91 17.37
N CYS A 205 -6.27 21.79 16.30
CA CYS A 205 -5.16 20.84 16.26
C CYS A 205 -4.16 21.04 17.43
N ARG A 206 -3.84 22.30 17.76
CA ARG A 206 -2.97 22.64 18.91
C ARG A 206 -3.60 22.29 20.25
N GLN A 207 -4.93 22.37 20.36
CA GLN A 207 -5.63 21.94 21.56
C GLN A 207 -5.63 20.42 21.71
N LEU A 208 -5.73 19.66 20.59
CA LEU A 208 -5.77 18.22 20.60
C LEU A 208 -4.39 17.56 20.78
N SER A 209 -3.33 18.18 20.31
CA SER A 209 -1.97 17.64 20.38
C SER A 209 -1.00 18.64 20.98
N PRO A 210 -0.14 18.23 21.92
CA PRO A 210 0.95 19.07 22.44
C PRO A 210 1.94 19.48 21.35
N ASP A 211 2.14 18.63 20.36
CA ASP A 211 2.91 18.88 19.15
C ASP A 211 2.14 18.33 17.92
N PRO A 212 1.42 19.21 17.19
CA PRO A 212 0.68 18.77 16.01
C PRO A 212 1.55 18.21 14.88
N SER A 213 2.86 18.49 14.88
CA SER A 213 3.79 17.93 13.88
C SER A 213 4.12 16.46 14.12
N SER A 214 3.93 15.97 15.33
CA SER A 214 4.24 14.61 15.75
C SER A 214 2.96 13.77 15.87
N PRO A 215 2.88 12.58 15.25
CA PRO A 215 1.75 11.69 15.46
C PRO A 215 1.67 11.21 16.91
N ILE A 216 0.46 10.97 17.37
CA ILE A 216 0.16 10.36 18.66
C ILE A 216 -0.24 8.92 18.42
N ALA A 217 0.30 8.00 19.23
CA ALA A 217 -0.17 6.62 19.29
C ALA A 217 -0.40 6.21 20.74
N THR A 218 -1.48 5.51 20.98
CA THR A 218 -1.80 4.92 22.28
C THR A 218 -2.24 3.48 22.08
N LEU A 219 -1.72 2.61 22.92
CA LEU A 219 -2.02 1.19 22.94
C LEU A 219 -2.33 0.76 24.36
N HIS A 220 -3.52 0.26 24.62
CA HIS A 220 -3.92 -0.22 25.92
C HIS A 220 -5.09 -1.20 25.84
N ASP A 221 -4.97 -2.31 26.55
CA ASP A 221 -6.03 -3.31 26.73
C ASP A 221 -6.72 -3.73 25.41
N GLY A 222 -5.93 -4.08 24.41
CA GLY A 222 -6.47 -4.54 23.13
C GLY A 222 -7.10 -3.46 22.26
N LYS A 223 -6.93 -2.20 22.64
CA LYS A 223 -7.41 -1.01 21.90
C LYS A 223 -6.23 -0.16 21.46
N THR A 224 -6.31 0.42 20.27
CA THR A 224 -5.30 1.31 19.69
C THR A 224 -5.93 2.60 19.23
N LEU A 225 -5.23 3.70 19.40
CA LEU A 225 -5.57 5.00 18.84
C LEU A 225 -4.33 5.59 18.17
N TYR A 226 -4.50 6.07 16.97
CA TYR A 226 -3.49 6.82 16.23
C TYR A 226 -4.08 8.13 15.75
N PHE A 227 -3.43 9.25 16.04
CA PHE A 227 -3.85 10.56 15.58
C PHE A 227 -2.69 11.28 14.92
N GLN A 228 -2.94 11.87 13.75
CA GLN A 228 -1.96 12.63 13.00
C GLN A 228 -2.57 13.86 12.37
N VAL A 229 -1.84 14.96 12.44
CA VAL A 229 -2.14 16.22 11.74
C VAL A 229 -1.22 16.31 10.52
N TYR A 230 -1.78 16.62 9.37
CA TYR A 230 -1.06 16.89 8.14
C TYR A 230 -1.13 18.38 7.82
N MET A 231 0.03 18.98 7.70
CA MET A 231 0.18 20.37 7.32
C MET A 231 0.96 20.43 6.01
N PRO A 232 0.40 21.05 4.95
CA PRO A 232 1.11 21.29 3.70
C PRO A 232 2.40 22.10 3.94
N GLY A 233 3.40 21.92 3.05
CA GLY A 233 4.76 22.42 3.26
C GLY A 233 4.92 23.91 3.58
N ASP A 234 4.01 24.76 3.10
CA ASP A 234 4.02 26.22 3.31
C ASP A 234 3.55 26.61 4.71
N MET A 235 2.74 25.76 5.35
CA MET A 235 2.13 26.05 6.66
C MET A 235 3.05 25.75 7.85
N THR A 236 4.03 24.86 7.70
CA THR A 236 4.94 24.50 8.80
C THR A 236 5.93 25.60 9.14
N ALA A 237 6.29 26.44 8.18
CA ALA A 237 7.13 27.60 8.43
C ALA A 237 6.42 28.67 9.30
N ARG A 238 5.08 28.65 9.29
CA ARG A 238 4.21 29.58 10.01
C ARG A 238 3.87 29.14 11.43
N LEU A 239 4.04 27.87 11.78
CA LEU A 239 3.80 27.35 13.13
C LEU A 239 4.76 27.91 14.19
N GLY A 240 5.94 28.42 13.76
CA GLY A 240 6.90 29.08 14.64
C GLY A 240 6.59 30.54 14.97
N ASN A 241 5.69 31.17 14.20
CA ASN A 241 5.25 32.53 14.42
C ASN A 241 3.82 32.53 14.95
N SER A 242 3.64 33.05 16.16
CA SER A 242 2.37 33.11 16.89
C SER A 242 1.39 34.18 16.36
N ASP A 243 1.41 34.51 15.07
CA ASP A 243 0.56 35.54 14.51
C ASP A 243 -0.86 35.04 14.31
N ALA A 244 -1.81 35.67 14.94
CA ALA A 244 -3.23 35.34 15.06
C ALA A 244 -4.00 35.24 13.72
N GLU A 245 -3.38 35.62 12.59
CA GLU A 245 -4.02 35.60 11.27
C GLU A 245 -4.15 34.20 10.64
N ASN A 246 -3.50 33.19 11.21
CA ASN A 246 -3.44 31.83 10.64
C ASN A 246 -4.27 30.76 11.42
N GLU A 247 -5.02 31.14 12.43
CA GLU A 247 -5.79 30.20 13.28
C GLU A 247 -6.98 29.54 12.59
N GLU A 248 -7.49 30.14 11.53
CA GLU A 248 -8.59 29.61 10.73
C GLU A 248 -8.13 28.68 9.59
N GLU A 249 -6.83 28.56 9.37
CA GLU A 249 -6.30 27.66 8.34
C GLU A 249 -6.55 26.20 8.69
N LEU A 250 -7.09 25.44 7.72
CA LEU A 250 -7.49 24.04 7.93
C LEU A 250 -6.30 23.10 7.71
N ALA A 251 -6.06 22.25 8.69
CA ALA A 251 -5.14 21.11 8.58
C ALA A 251 -5.92 19.82 8.39
N SER A 252 -5.41 18.93 7.56
CA SER A 252 -6.02 17.62 7.37
C SER A 252 -5.60 16.69 8.51
N CYS A 253 -6.60 16.16 9.24
CA CYS A 253 -6.39 15.30 10.39
C CYS A 253 -6.84 13.87 10.08
N MET A 254 -6.11 12.89 10.63
CA MET A 254 -6.42 11.49 10.51
C MET A 254 -6.50 10.83 11.88
N LEU A 255 -7.56 10.08 12.11
CA LEU A 255 -7.74 9.20 13.26
C LEU A 255 -7.75 7.75 12.79
N GLY A 256 -6.89 6.94 13.39
CA GLY A 256 -6.91 5.47 13.27
C GLY A 256 -7.31 4.86 14.61
N VAL A 257 -8.27 3.98 14.59
CA VAL A 257 -8.71 3.23 15.78
C VAL A 257 -8.68 1.74 15.47
N GLY A 258 -8.22 0.95 16.44
CA GLY A 258 -8.24 -0.50 16.36
C GLY A 258 -8.65 -1.12 17.69
N PHE A 259 -9.30 -2.28 17.63
CA PHE A 259 -9.72 -3.01 18.83
C PHE A 259 -9.96 -4.49 18.54
N PHE A 260 -9.80 -5.34 19.54
CA PHE A 260 -10.27 -6.70 19.47
C PHE A 260 -11.79 -6.76 19.60
N VAL A 261 -12.44 -7.62 18.80
CA VAL A 261 -13.90 -7.74 18.76
C VAL A 261 -14.53 -8.18 20.09
N ASP A 262 -13.77 -8.89 20.93
CA ASP A 262 -14.18 -9.27 22.29
C ASP A 262 -14.31 -8.08 23.25
N ARG A 263 -13.79 -6.91 22.87
CA ARG A 263 -13.94 -5.66 23.65
C ARG A 263 -15.26 -4.93 23.36
N MET A 264 -16.00 -5.36 22.35
CA MET A 264 -17.32 -4.81 22.07
C MET A 264 -18.37 -5.34 23.04
N THR A 265 -19.23 -4.46 23.50
CA THR A 265 -20.36 -4.81 24.38
C THR A 265 -21.62 -5.19 23.61
N THR A 266 -21.63 -4.99 22.29
CA THR A 266 -22.77 -5.36 21.43
C THR A 266 -22.60 -6.78 20.87
N THR A 267 -23.72 -7.50 20.80
CA THR A 267 -23.78 -8.83 20.14
C THR A 267 -23.87 -8.73 18.62
N ARG A 268 -24.13 -7.53 18.08
CA ARG A 268 -24.17 -7.28 16.63
C ARG A 268 -22.75 -7.09 16.11
N SER A 269 -22.47 -7.61 14.91
CA SER A 269 -21.17 -7.38 14.26
C SER A 269 -21.00 -5.88 13.97
N PHE A 270 -19.78 -5.36 14.09
CA PHE A 270 -19.46 -3.96 13.83
C PHE A 270 -19.83 -3.55 12.39
N GLU A 271 -19.74 -4.50 11.45
CA GLU A 271 -20.11 -4.33 10.06
C GLU A 271 -21.58 -3.98 9.86
N SER A 272 -22.45 -4.58 10.67
CA SER A 272 -23.92 -4.42 10.57
C SER A 272 -24.44 -3.13 11.23
N LEU A 273 -23.58 -2.38 11.92
CA LEU A 273 -23.95 -1.13 12.57
C LEU A 273 -24.04 0.01 11.55
N SER A 274 -24.97 0.93 11.74
CA SER A 274 -25.00 2.22 11.04
C SER A 274 -23.79 3.08 11.43
N GLN A 275 -23.47 4.12 10.67
CA GLN A 275 -22.36 5.02 11.02
C GLN A 275 -22.52 5.65 12.41
N ALA A 276 -23.73 6.04 12.80
CA ALA A 276 -24.00 6.59 14.13
C ALA A 276 -23.75 5.55 15.22
N GLU A 277 -24.28 4.33 15.08
CA GLU A 277 -24.06 3.23 16.02
C GLU A 277 -22.57 2.83 16.12
N LYS A 278 -21.80 2.93 15.03
CA LYS A 278 -20.35 2.70 15.05
C LYS A 278 -19.64 3.74 15.91
N TRP A 279 -20.01 5.02 15.79
CA TRP A 279 -19.45 6.07 16.63
C TRP A 279 -19.81 5.89 18.11
N ASP A 280 -21.06 5.50 18.40
CA ASP A 280 -21.50 5.19 19.77
C ASP A 280 -20.70 4.02 20.36
N ALA A 281 -20.43 2.98 19.55
CA ALA A 281 -19.62 1.85 19.98
C ALA A 281 -18.15 2.27 20.25
N VAL A 282 -17.59 3.17 19.44
CA VAL A 282 -16.25 3.72 19.67
C VAL A 282 -16.19 4.55 20.95
N ASP A 283 -17.16 5.46 21.16
CA ASP A 283 -17.23 6.24 22.39
C ASP A 283 -17.29 5.34 23.63
N HIS A 284 -18.06 4.23 23.52
CA HIS A 284 -18.14 3.25 24.61
C HIS A 284 -16.84 2.45 24.81
N LEU A 285 -16.15 2.10 23.74
CA LEU A 285 -14.84 1.42 23.83
C LEU A 285 -13.78 2.25 24.54
N PHE A 286 -13.82 3.58 24.37
CA PHE A 286 -12.80 4.51 24.90
C PHE A 286 -13.28 5.34 26.10
N TRP A 287 -14.43 5.00 26.72
CA TRP A 287 -15.02 5.79 27.80
C TRP A 287 -14.10 5.97 29.02
N ASP A 288 -13.24 4.98 29.30
CA ASP A 288 -12.29 4.94 30.41
C ASP A 288 -10.91 5.56 30.08
N TRP A 289 -10.74 6.06 28.85
CA TRP A 289 -9.55 6.77 28.45
C TRP A 289 -9.62 8.26 28.85
N SER A 290 -8.49 8.93 28.87
CA SER A 290 -8.43 10.34 29.27
C SER A 290 -9.35 11.22 28.42
N LEU A 291 -9.76 12.37 29.00
CA LEU A 291 -10.54 13.39 28.27
C LEU A 291 -9.88 13.75 26.95
N LYS A 292 -8.55 13.88 26.93
CA LYS A 292 -7.79 14.23 25.74
C LYS A 292 -7.97 13.24 24.59
N HIS A 293 -7.96 11.93 24.86
CA HIS A 293 -8.26 10.91 23.85
C HIS A 293 -9.69 11.00 23.34
N ARG A 294 -10.63 11.24 24.27
CA ARG A 294 -12.05 11.38 23.93
C ARG A 294 -12.31 12.65 23.11
N ASP A 295 -11.60 13.75 23.41
CA ASP A 295 -11.66 14.98 22.61
C ASP A 295 -11.14 14.73 21.18
N ILE A 296 -10.02 14.00 21.05
CA ILE A 296 -9.50 13.58 19.74
C ILE A 296 -10.55 12.75 18.98
N ILE A 297 -11.19 11.77 19.62
CA ILE A 297 -12.25 10.96 18.97
C ILE A 297 -13.44 11.85 18.61
N GLY A 298 -13.84 12.73 19.53
CA GLY A 298 -15.03 13.58 19.42
C GLY A 298 -15.06 14.49 18.18
N VAL A 299 -13.90 15.05 17.80
CA VAL A 299 -13.84 15.94 16.62
C VAL A 299 -14.02 15.20 15.29
N PHE A 300 -13.88 13.88 15.27
CA PHE A 300 -14.14 13.06 14.09
C PHE A 300 -15.56 12.48 14.06
N ARG A 301 -16.34 12.65 15.13
CA ARG A 301 -17.68 12.10 15.21
C ARG A 301 -18.55 12.56 14.04
N GLY A 302 -19.20 11.62 13.38
CA GLY A 302 -20.00 11.87 12.18
C GLY A 302 -19.25 11.77 10.86
N GLN A 303 -17.92 11.69 10.89
CA GLN A 303 -17.14 11.42 9.68
C GLN A 303 -17.31 9.96 9.25
N GLU A 304 -17.09 9.70 7.96
CA GLU A 304 -17.13 8.36 7.41
C GLU A 304 -15.96 7.51 7.96
N MET A 305 -16.27 6.30 8.42
CA MET A 305 -15.28 5.33 8.88
C MET A 305 -14.92 4.38 7.75
N TYR A 306 -13.67 4.38 7.32
CA TYR A 306 -13.12 3.37 6.43
C TYR A 306 -12.60 2.22 7.28
N TYR A 307 -13.41 1.20 7.45
CA TYR A 307 -13.12 0.12 8.38
C TYR A 307 -12.94 -1.22 7.68
N GLY A 308 -12.25 -2.15 8.37
CA GLY A 308 -12.10 -3.52 7.93
C GLY A 308 -11.33 -4.37 8.94
N ALA A 309 -11.37 -5.67 8.73
CA ALA A 309 -10.43 -6.57 9.35
C ALA A 309 -9.08 -6.46 8.61
N PRO A 310 -7.98 -6.21 9.32
CA PRO A 310 -6.66 -6.22 8.70
C PRO A 310 -6.35 -7.59 8.13
N ARG A 311 -5.61 -7.60 7.02
CA ARG A 311 -5.09 -8.83 6.41
C ARG A 311 -3.59 -8.86 6.51
N VAL A 312 -3.06 -10.04 6.82
CA VAL A 312 -1.62 -10.23 7.06
C VAL A 312 -1.17 -11.48 6.32
N SER A 313 -0.01 -11.38 5.70
CA SER A 313 0.58 -12.49 4.96
C SER A 313 1.48 -13.35 5.84
N SER A 314 1.41 -14.65 5.69
CA SER A 314 2.41 -15.60 6.18
C SER A 314 3.57 -15.67 5.21
N ARG A 315 4.80 -15.72 5.74
CA ARG A 315 6.02 -15.82 4.91
C ARG A 315 6.04 -17.15 4.14
N PRO A 316 6.08 -17.13 2.80
CA PRO A 316 6.24 -18.34 2.03
C PRO A 316 7.66 -18.91 2.15
N SER A 317 7.80 -20.21 1.88
CA SER A 317 9.12 -20.81 1.67
C SER A 317 9.71 -20.29 0.34
N MET A 318 11.02 -20.28 0.20
CA MET A 318 11.66 -19.89 -1.06
C MET A 318 11.35 -20.87 -2.22
N ASN A 319 10.88 -22.05 -1.89
CA ASN A 319 10.49 -23.08 -2.86
C ASN A 319 8.97 -23.20 -3.03
N TRP A 320 8.19 -22.20 -2.58
CA TRP A 320 6.74 -22.29 -2.58
C TRP A 320 6.16 -22.60 -3.96
N ARG A 321 6.71 -22.02 -5.03
CA ARG A 321 6.23 -22.27 -6.40
C ARG A 321 6.31 -23.76 -6.75
N LYS A 322 7.46 -24.38 -6.48
CA LYS A 322 7.66 -25.81 -6.73
C LYS A 322 6.73 -26.69 -5.89
N SER A 323 6.39 -26.25 -4.67
CA SER A 323 5.53 -27.03 -3.77
C SER A 323 4.06 -27.03 -4.18
N VAL A 324 3.61 -26.03 -4.97
CA VAL A 324 2.23 -25.94 -5.45
C VAL A 324 2.06 -26.28 -6.92
N THR A 325 3.15 -26.39 -7.70
CA THR A 325 3.09 -26.74 -9.13
C THR A 325 2.33 -28.04 -9.35
N SER A 326 1.39 -28.02 -10.30
CA SER A 326 0.56 -29.16 -10.68
C SER A 326 0.51 -29.30 -12.21
N ALA A 327 0.45 -30.55 -12.69
CA ALA A 327 0.23 -30.82 -14.11
C ALA A 327 -1.21 -30.50 -14.55
N ASP A 328 -2.15 -30.56 -13.61
CA ASP A 328 -3.59 -30.36 -13.86
C ASP A 328 -3.96 -28.87 -13.90
N ASP A 329 -3.21 -28.01 -13.22
CA ASP A 329 -3.42 -26.56 -13.23
C ASP A 329 -2.10 -25.80 -13.41
N LYS A 330 -1.83 -25.37 -14.62
CA LYS A 330 -0.62 -24.62 -15.00
C LYS A 330 -0.51 -23.25 -14.34
N ARG A 331 -1.55 -22.75 -13.69
CA ARG A 331 -1.51 -21.47 -12.96
C ARG A 331 -0.68 -21.55 -11.69
N LEU A 332 -0.68 -22.76 -11.05
CA LEU A 332 -0.06 -22.98 -9.75
C LEU A 332 1.47 -22.88 -9.82
N GLY A 333 2.03 -21.95 -9.08
CA GLY A 333 3.47 -21.74 -9.04
C GLY A 333 4.09 -21.18 -10.33
N ASN A 334 3.29 -20.76 -11.30
CA ASN A 334 3.78 -20.35 -12.62
C ASN A 334 4.68 -19.09 -12.54
N PRO A 335 5.89 -19.09 -13.16
CA PRO A 335 6.84 -17.99 -13.09
C PRO A 335 6.44 -16.76 -13.91
N HIS A 336 5.42 -16.84 -14.77
CA HIS A 336 4.86 -15.68 -15.47
C HIS A 336 3.99 -14.79 -14.57
N ILE A 337 3.66 -15.26 -13.34
CA ILE A 337 2.82 -14.54 -12.39
C ILE A 337 3.69 -13.96 -11.28
N TRP A 338 3.79 -12.64 -11.22
CA TRP A 338 4.56 -11.92 -10.21
C TRP A 338 3.62 -11.19 -9.26
N LEU A 339 3.90 -11.27 -7.96
CA LEU A 339 3.10 -10.62 -6.92
C LEU A 339 3.88 -9.45 -6.34
N ILE A 340 3.25 -8.27 -6.19
CA ILE A 340 3.91 -7.06 -5.69
C ILE A 340 3.09 -6.39 -4.57
N GLY A 341 3.76 -5.93 -3.53
CA GLY A 341 3.12 -5.25 -2.42
C GLY A 341 2.15 -6.13 -1.64
N ASP A 342 1.01 -5.58 -1.29
CA ASP A 342 0.02 -6.26 -0.44
C ASP A 342 -0.56 -7.55 -1.07
N SER A 343 -0.40 -7.75 -2.37
CA SER A 343 -0.78 -9.02 -3.01
C SER A 343 0.11 -10.19 -2.59
N MET A 344 1.29 -9.93 -2.03
CA MET A 344 2.24 -10.93 -1.55
C MET A 344 2.50 -10.80 -0.05
N HIS A 345 2.73 -9.59 0.45
CA HIS A 345 3.22 -9.33 1.80
C HIS A 345 2.37 -8.27 2.53
N SER A 346 1.06 -8.45 2.49
CA SER A 346 0.13 -7.65 3.30
C SER A 346 0.55 -7.69 4.77
N MET A 347 0.54 -6.54 5.42
CA MET A 347 1.01 -6.41 6.80
C MET A 347 0.09 -5.53 7.65
N PHE A 348 0.13 -5.73 8.95
CA PHE A 348 -0.61 -4.91 9.87
C PHE A 348 -0.13 -3.45 9.80
N PRO A 349 -1.03 -2.44 9.76
CA PRO A 349 -0.65 -1.06 9.44
C PRO A 349 0.10 -0.31 10.54
N SER A 350 0.40 -0.94 11.68
CA SER A 350 0.97 -0.31 12.88
C SER A 350 2.24 0.54 12.65
N ARG A 351 3.06 0.16 11.67
CA ARG A 351 4.31 0.87 11.35
C ARG A 351 4.27 1.69 10.07
N GLY A 352 3.13 1.71 9.35
CA GLY A 352 2.98 2.45 8.10
C GLY A 352 3.91 1.98 6.98
N MET A 353 4.41 0.73 7.04
CA MET A 353 5.41 0.23 6.10
C MET A 353 4.85 -0.49 4.88
N GLY A 354 3.56 -0.83 4.84
CA GLY A 354 2.95 -1.57 3.73
C GLY A 354 3.18 -0.88 2.38
N GLY A 355 2.73 0.35 2.23
CA GLY A 355 2.95 1.13 1.01
C GLY A 355 4.42 1.39 0.69
N ASN A 356 5.25 1.58 1.72
CA ASN A 356 6.69 1.77 1.56
C ASN A 356 7.37 0.53 0.95
N GLN A 357 7.05 -0.66 1.46
CA GLN A 357 7.59 -1.91 0.94
C GLN A 357 7.04 -2.22 -0.46
N ALA A 358 5.76 -1.97 -0.69
CA ALA A 358 5.13 -2.15 -1.99
C ALA A 358 5.80 -1.28 -3.09
N MET A 359 6.12 -0.04 -2.77
CA MET A 359 6.86 0.85 -3.69
C MET A 359 8.34 0.44 -3.81
N ARG A 360 8.95 -0.13 -2.76
CA ARG A 360 10.32 -0.65 -2.82
C ARG A 360 10.45 -1.85 -3.77
N ASP A 361 9.43 -2.70 -3.82
CA ASP A 361 9.43 -3.88 -4.70
C ASP A 361 9.61 -3.51 -6.17
N THR A 362 9.16 -2.31 -6.57
CA THR A 362 9.29 -1.85 -7.96
C THR A 362 10.74 -1.72 -8.40
N ALA A 363 11.64 -1.36 -7.47
CA ALA A 363 13.08 -1.27 -7.76
C ALA A 363 13.73 -2.66 -7.89
N ASP A 364 13.13 -3.70 -7.32
CA ASP A 364 13.61 -5.08 -7.48
C ASP A 364 13.04 -5.71 -8.75
N ALA A 365 11.78 -5.40 -9.11
CA ALA A 365 11.10 -5.95 -10.29
C ALA A 365 11.55 -5.30 -11.61
N LEU A 366 11.66 -3.96 -11.64
CA LEU A 366 11.89 -3.21 -12.89
C LEU A 366 13.11 -3.67 -13.69
N PRO A 367 14.31 -3.78 -13.12
CA PRO A 367 15.51 -4.16 -13.90
C PRO A 367 15.41 -5.57 -14.51
N LEU A 368 14.68 -6.47 -13.85
CA LEU A 368 14.46 -7.82 -14.36
C LEU A 368 13.48 -7.82 -15.54
N LEU A 369 12.37 -7.06 -15.45
CA LEU A 369 11.40 -6.92 -16.53
C LEU A 369 12.01 -6.22 -17.76
N VAL A 370 12.82 -5.18 -17.55
CA VAL A 370 13.56 -4.51 -18.64
C VAL A 370 14.50 -5.50 -19.33
N ARG A 371 15.24 -6.28 -18.57
CA ARG A 371 16.15 -7.30 -19.14
C ARG A 371 15.39 -8.35 -19.95
N LEU A 372 14.23 -8.84 -19.47
CA LEU A 372 13.40 -9.77 -20.24
C LEU A 372 12.95 -9.16 -21.56
N ALA A 373 12.52 -7.89 -21.55
CA ALA A 373 12.11 -7.16 -22.74
C ALA A 373 13.24 -6.95 -23.74
N GLU A 374 14.48 -6.76 -23.27
CA GLU A 374 15.68 -6.66 -24.10
C GLU A 374 16.05 -8.02 -24.71
N THR A 375 15.93 -9.10 -23.92
CA THR A 375 16.27 -10.45 -24.36
C THR A 375 15.43 -10.90 -25.57
N VAL A 376 14.14 -10.52 -25.63
CA VAL A 376 13.29 -10.79 -26.82
C VAL A 376 13.90 -10.26 -28.11
N LYS A 377 14.63 -9.16 -28.05
CA LYS A 377 15.23 -8.50 -29.23
C LYS A 377 16.54 -9.15 -29.69
N THR A 378 17.08 -10.10 -28.92
CA THR A 378 18.30 -10.82 -29.28
C THR A 378 18.04 -11.92 -30.31
N THR A 379 19.09 -12.41 -30.95
CA THR A 379 18.98 -13.53 -31.91
C THR A 379 18.54 -14.84 -31.26
N GLU A 380 18.83 -15.04 -29.97
CA GLU A 380 18.40 -16.23 -29.22
C GLU A 380 16.95 -16.16 -28.75
N GLY A 381 16.41 -14.93 -28.62
CA GLY A 381 15.08 -14.65 -28.13
C GLY A 381 14.91 -14.98 -26.62
N LEU A 382 13.73 -14.71 -26.11
CA LEU A 382 13.35 -14.98 -24.71
C LEU A 382 12.86 -16.43 -24.57
N LYS A 383 13.40 -17.13 -23.58
CA LYS A 383 13.09 -18.54 -23.24
C LYS A 383 12.36 -18.62 -21.90
N GLU A 384 11.64 -19.69 -21.66
CA GLU A 384 10.97 -20.01 -20.40
C GLU A 384 11.92 -19.97 -19.19
N ALA A 385 13.15 -20.46 -19.39
CA ALA A 385 14.19 -20.46 -18.36
C ALA A 385 14.60 -19.04 -17.93
N ASP A 386 14.57 -18.06 -18.84
CA ASP A 386 14.89 -16.66 -18.53
C ASP A 386 13.82 -16.05 -17.63
N ILE A 387 12.56 -16.33 -17.90
CA ILE A 387 11.41 -15.89 -17.12
C ILE A 387 11.46 -16.50 -15.73
N SER A 388 11.67 -17.81 -15.64
CA SER A 388 11.80 -18.54 -14.36
C SER A 388 12.95 -17.97 -13.52
N GLN A 389 14.13 -17.78 -14.14
CA GLN A 389 15.28 -17.21 -13.43
C GLN A 389 15.04 -15.77 -12.95
N ALA A 390 14.36 -14.94 -13.75
CA ALA A 390 14.02 -13.58 -13.36
C ALA A 390 13.01 -13.56 -12.20
N CYS A 391 12.01 -14.44 -12.24
CA CYS A 391 11.04 -14.60 -11.16
C CYS A 391 11.72 -15.03 -9.84
N ASP A 392 12.60 -16.02 -9.88
CA ASP A 392 13.36 -16.49 -8.72
C ASP A 392 14.19 -15.35 -8.11
N LYS A 393 14.94 -14.60 -8.92
CA LYS A 393 15.72 -13.45 -8.46
C LYS A 393 14.87 -12.34 -7.82
N TYR A 394 13.67 -12.09 -8.39
CA TYR A 394 12.74 -11.14 -7.81
C TYR A 394 12.31 -11.59 -6.41
N GLU A 395 11.89 -12.84 -6.25
CA GLU A 395 11.44 -13.36 -4.96
C GLU A 395 12.56 -13.49 -3.93
N GLU A 396 13.77 -13.83 -4.36
CA GLU A 396 14.97 -13.84 -3.51
C GLU A 396 15.27 -12.46 -2.88
N ALA A 397 14.97 -11.38 -3.59
CA ALA A 397 15.13 -10.02 -3.08
C ALA A 397 13.96 -9.58 -2.20
N VAL A 398 12.73 -9.84 -2.63
CA VAL A 398 11.52 -9.31 -2.00
C VAL A 398 11.12 -10.07 -0.74
N ILE A 399 11.10 -11.41 -0.78
CA ILE A 399 10.56 -12.24 0.33
C ILE A 399 11.32 -11.98 1.64
N PRO A 400 12.65 -12.06 1.72
CA PRO A 400 13.35 -11.84 2.99
C PRO A 400 13.12 -10.43 3.53
N ARG A 401 13.20 -9.42 2.68
CA ARG A 401 13.08 -8.01 3.04
C ARG A 401 11.68 -7.65 3.50
N ALA A 402 10.66 -7.96 2.69
CA ALA A 402 9.29 -7.55 2.98
C ALA A 402 8.71 -8.29 4.19
N PHE A 403 8.99 -9.58 4.33
CA PHE A 403 8.49 -10.37 5.46
C PHE A 403 9.19 -10.08 6.79
N GLU A 404 10.38 -9.49 6.79
CA GLU A 404 10.93 -8.90 8.00
C GLU A 404 10.05 -7.74 8.50
N TRP A 405 9.51 -6.92 7.59
CA TRP A 405 8.57 -5.86 7.94
C TRP A 405 7.19 -6.39 8.33
N VAL A 406 6.69 -7.45 7.69
CA VAL A 406 5.47 -8.14 8.15
C VAL A 406 5.64 -8.58 9.60
N LYS A 407 6.77 -9.22 9.95
CA LYS A 407 7.10 -9.64 11.31
C LYS A 407 7.18 -8.45 12.28
N ARG A 408 7.93 -7.40 11.92
CA ARG A 408 8.08 -6.18 12.75
C ARG A 408 6.77 -5.45 12.95
N SER A 409 5.84 -5.55 12.00
CA SER A 409 4.49 -4.98 12.11
C SER A 409 3.54 -5.81 12.98
N GLY A 410 4.03 -6.86 13.65
CA GLY A 410 3.29 -7.70 14.58
C GLY A 410 2.81 -9.03 13.98
N GLY A 411 2.97 -9.25 12.67
CA GLY A 411 2.49 -10.45 12.02
C GLY A 411 1.00 -10.65 12.29
N LYS A 412 0.63 -11.83 12.79
CA LYS A 412 -0.76 -12.16 13.18
C LYS A 412 -1.18 -11.64 14.56
N ASN A 413 -0.26 -11.01 15.31
CA ASN A 413 -0.54 -10.45 16.62
C ASN A 413 -0.38 -8.92 16.60
N PRO A 414 -1.48 -8.17 16.37
CA PRO A 414 -1.43 -6.72 16.23
C PRO A 414 -0.93 -5.98 17.48
N MET A 415 -0.95 -6.61 18.67
CA MET A 415 -0.53 -5.98 19.90
C MET A 415 0.98 -6.05 20.15
N VAL A 416 1.69 -6.98 19.50
CA VAL A 416 3.15 -7.12 19.65
C VAL A 416 3.92 -6.07 18.85
N SER A 417 3.30 -5.49 17.85
CA SER A 417 3.95 -4.52 16.94
C SER A 417 4.17 -3.14 17.56
N ALA A 418 3.59 -2.86 18.70
CA ALA A 418 3.67 -1.54 19.36
C ALA A 418 4.84 -1.43 20.36
N LEU A 419 5.55 -2.51 20.58
CA LEU A 419 6.80 -2.57 21.36
C LEU A 419 7.99 -2.71 20.40
#